data_9fd3c8d143c03457f5fab44633effe8b
#
_entry.id   9fd3c8d143c03457f5fab44633effe8b
#
_cell.length_a   1.000
_cell.length_b   1.000
_cell.length_c   1.000
_cell.angle_alpha   90.00
_cell.angle_beta   90.00
_cell.angle_gamma   90.00
#
_symmetry.space_group_name_H-M   'P 1'
#
loop_
_entity.id
_entity.type
_entity.pdbx_description
1 polymer ?
#
loop_
_entity_poly.entity_id
_entity_poly.type
_entity_poly.pdbx_seq_one_letter_code
_entity_poly.pdbx_strand_id
1 'polypeptide(L)'
;MRDQSLKIENARYVVTVDTQRRIIQDGSILIEGGRIRGVGKAADLEGARADRVIDARHRVVTPGFFNGHMHISYAHAVRGIFPDDLGSPLVHVFNLQAAMTEEEEYYTSLLAIVELVKNGTVCFVDPGSTKFPDACLQAYTDAGIRVILGECVTDRESPWNLPRYATGEAVARTASFVQKWHGRLQGRLSAWAMPFSPETCSADMLRGLKQVADEHRTGLTLHHGSGPQARKEYLARHGLRPTEYLESIGTLGPNVLLAHVLGLDDAEIDCLARTGTSVAMCPVTAAKGGRGVPEHGRMPELLAKGVKVALGCDSPTTRIISTSCGR
;
A
#
# COMPACT_ATOMS: atom_id res chain seq x y z
N MET A 1 28.03 -4.63 9.46
CA MET A 1 27.43 -5.12 10.75
C MET A 1 27.37 -6.64 10.65
N ARG A 2 27.88 -7.38 11.64
CA ARG A 2 27.71 -8.84 11.69
C ARG A 2 26.21 -9.11 11.70
N ASP A 3 25.77 -10.10 10.95
CA ASP A 3 24.38 -10.57 10.94
C ASP A 3 24.03 -11.04 12.37
N GLN A 4 23.44 -10.15 13.17
CA GLN A 4 23.01 -10.49 14.51
C GLN A 4 21.85 -11.47 14.44
N SER A 5 21.96 -12.53 15.21
CA SER A 5 20.87 -13.48 15.38
C SER A 5 19.93 -13.03 16.52
N LEU A 6 18.64 -13.31 16.36
CA LEU A 6 17.60 -13.01 17.33
C LEU A 6 16.75 -14.26 17.58
N LYS A 7 16.55 -14.60 18.85
CA LYS A 7 15.58 -15.61 19.26
C LYS A 7 14.43 -14.94 20.02
N ILE A 8 13.20 -15.16 19.57
CA ILE A 8 12.00 -14.86 20.36
C ILE A 8 11.57 -16.18 20.98
N GLU A 9 11.56 -16.28 22.29
CA GLU A 9 11.30 -17.55 22.97
C GLU A 9 10.10 -17.49 23.90
N ASN A 10 9.51 -18.66 24.14
CA ASN A 10 8.41 -18.87 25.07
C ASN A 10 7.17 -18.03 24.78
N ALA A 11 6.94 -17.63 23.50
CA ALA A 11 5.74 -16.87 23.16
C ALA A 11 4.48 -17.65 23.55
N ARG A 12 3.57 -16.99 24.29
CA ARG A 12 2.30 -17.63 24.65
C ARG A 12 1.58 -18.18 23.42
N TYR A 13 1.60 -17.43 22.32
CA TYR A 13 1.17 -17.89 21.01
C TYR A 13 2.04 -17.26 19.91
N VAL A 14 2.41 -18.08 18.92
CA VAL A 14 2.94 -17.61 17.64
C VAL A 14 1.86 -17.85 16.59
N VAL A 15 1.33 -16.77 16.02
CA VAL A 15 0.37 -16.81 14.90
C VAL A 15 1.16 -16.68 13.62
N THR A 16 1.30 -17.75 12.84
CA THR A 16 2.22 -17.76 11.70
C THR A 16 1.68 -17.06 10.47
N VAL A 17 0.35 -17.03 10.31
CA VAL A 17 -0.33 -16.55 9.08
C VAL A 17 0.21 -17.23 7.82
N ASP A 18 0.72 -18.45 7.96
CA ASP A 18 1.13 -19.28 6.85
C ASP A 18 -0.07 -19.95 6.14
N THR A 19 0.18 -20.70 5.08
CA THR A 19 -0.88 -21.42 4.33
C THR A 19 -1.65 -22.42 5.18
N GLN A 20 -1.04 -22.94 6.26
CA GLN A 20 -1.68 -23.84 7.22
C GLN A 20 -2.38 -23.09 8.36
N ARG A 21 -2.23 -21.74 8.44
CA ARG A 21 -2.81 -20.89 9.49
C ARG A 21 -2.51 -21.40 10.90
N ARG A 22 -1.29 -21.85 11.14
CA ARG A 22 -0.88 -22.41 12.43
C ARG A 22 -0.88 -21.37 13.54
N ILE A 23 -1.37 -21.76 14.71
CA ILE A 23 -1.23 -21.04 15.97
C ILE A 23 -0.47 -21.96 16.90
N ILE A 24 0.78 -21.58 17.25
CA ILE A 24 1.68 -22.37 18.04
C ILE A 24 1.68 -21.82 19.46
N GLN A 25 1.16 -22.59 20.41
CA GLN A 25 1.24 -22.30 21.82
C GLN A 25 2.64 -22.64 22.34
N ASP A 26 3.16 -21.81 23.25
CA ASP A 26 4.52 -21.91 23.81
C ASP A 26 5.57 -21.99 22.68
N GLY A 27 5.44 -21.07 21.72
CA GLY A 27 6.22 -21.05 20.51
C GLY A 27 7.51 -20.24 20.61
N SER A 28 8.46 -20.56 19.75
CA SER A 28 9.71 -19.80 19.59
C SER A 28 10.03 -19.56 18.13
N ILE A 29 10.80 -18.50 17.88
CA ILE A 29 11.22 -18.09 16.53
C ILE A 29 12.71 -17.80 16.58
N LEU A 30 13.47 -18.38 15.63
CA LEU A 30 14.87 -18.07 15.40
C LEU A 30 15.02 -17.24 14.14
N ILE A 31 15.75 -16.14 14.23
CA ILE A 31 16.02 -15.21 13.13
C ILE A 31 17.52 -15.06 12.99
N GLU A 32 18.04 -15.27 11.78
CA GLU A 32 19.45 -15.11 11.43
C GLU A 32 19.59 -14.40 10.09
N GLY A 33 20.47 -13.42 9.99
CA GLY A 33 20.67 -12.65 8.78
C GLY A 33 19.40 -11.96 8.26
N GLY A 34 18.52 -11.53 9.18
CA GLY A 34 17.25 -10.88 8.84
C GLY A 34 16.17 -11.83 8.26
N ARG A 35 16.35 -13.15 8.39
CA ARG A 35 15.41 -14.18 7.90
C ARG A 35 14.99 -15.11 9.03
N ILE A 36 13.72 -15.51 9.03
CA ILE A 36 13.22 -16.55 9.92
C ILE A 36 13.86 -17.89 9.49
N ARG A 37 14.61 -18.52 10.40
CA ARG A 37 15.27 -19.82 10.21
C ARG A 37 14.47 -20.97 10.79
N GLY A 38 13.75 -20.69 11.87
CA GLY A 38 12.91 -21.68 12.52
C GLY A 38 11.73 -21.03 13.21
N VAL A 39 10.59 -21.69 13.18
CA VAL A 39 9.39 -21.36 13.95
C VAL A 39 8.72 -22.66 14.37
N GLY A 40 8.53 -22.85 15.68
CA GLY A 40 8.00 -24.08 16.25
C GLY A 40 7.67 -23.92 17.72
N LYS A 41 7.45 -25.04 18.40
CA LYS A 41 7.34 -25.02 19.86
C LYS A 41 8.68 -24.65 20.50
N ALA A 42 8.65 -24.09 21.69
CA ALA A 42 9.86 -23.70 22.43
C ALA A 42 10.83 -24.88 22.57
N ALA A 43 10.33 -26.09 22.85
CA ALA A 43 11.13 -27.30 22.96
C ALA A 43 11.88 -27.65 21.66
N ASP A 44 11.29 -27.39 20.48
CA ASP A 44 11.92 -27.68 19.19
C ASP A 44 13.14 -26.80 18.90
N LEU A 45 13.21 -25.63 19.58
CA LEU A 45 14.26 -24.62 19.42
C LEU A 45 15.07 -24.39 20.70
N GLU A 46 14.99 -25.28 21.70
CA GLU A 46 15.65 -25.12 22.99
C GLU A 46 17.17 -24.97 22.86
N GLY A 47 17.80 -25.78 22.02
CA GLY A 47 19.24 -25.75 21.75
C GLY A 47 19.72 -24.60 20.86
N ALA A 48 18.80 -23.84 20.24
CA ALA A 48 19.16 -22.74 19.34
C ALA A 48 19.67 -21.54 20.13
N ARG A 49 20.89 -21.08 19.82
CA ARG A 49 21.50 -19.89 20.41
C ARG A 49 21.34 -18.69 19.50
N ALA A 50 21.25 -17.51 20.07
CA ALA A 50 21.20 -16.25 19.36
C ALA A 50 21.95 -15.16 20.15
N ASP A 51 22.44 -14.14 19.44
CA ASP A 51 23.13 -12.99 20.02
C ASP A 51 22.19 -12.18 20.92
N ARG A 52 20.91 -12.18 20.57
CA ARG A 52 19.86 -11.49 21.34
C ARG A 52 18.68 -12.43 21.56
N VAL A 53 18.12 -12.39 22.76
CA VAL A 53 16.94 -13.17 23.13
C VAL A 53 15.85 -12.23 23.64
N ILE A 54 14.61 -12.46 23.19
CA ILE A 54 13.40 -11.79 23.70
C ILE A 54 12.52 -12.85 24.34
N ASP A 55 12.30 -12.75 25.65
CA ASP A 55 11.31 -13.56 26.35
C ASP A 55 9.89 -13.02 26.04
N ALA A 56 9.06 -13.85 25.43
CA ALA A 56 7.71 -13.51 24.99
C ALA A 56 6.61 -14.30 25.73
N ARG A 57 6.88 -14.86 26.92
CA ARG A 57 5.94 -15.75 27.67
C ARG A 57 4.55 -15.15 27.92
N HIS A 58 4.42 -13.83 27.90
CA HIS A 58 3.14 -13.12 28.07
C HIS A 58 2.70 -12.40 26.79
N ARG A 59 3.25 -12.76 25.64
CA ARG A 59 3.02 -12.08 24.37
C ARG A 59 2.46 -13.03 23.32
N VAL A 60 1.70 -12.45 22.40
CA VAL A 60 1.36 -13.05 21.11
C VAL A 60 2.33 -12.48 20.09
N VAL A 61 2.96 -13.36 19.30
CA VAL A 61 3.89 -12.96 18.23
C VAL A 61 3.19 -13.22 16.89
N THR A 62 3.14 -12.20 16.06
CA THR A 62 2.54 -12.25 14.71
C THR A 62 3.54 -11.72 13.69
N PRO A 63 3.39 -12.01 12.39
CA PRO A 63 4.05 -11.23 11.36
C PRO A 63 3.71 -9.76 11.48
N GLY A 64 4.62 -8.87 11.09
CA GLY A 64 4.32 -7.45 11.01
C GLY A 64 3.25 -7.16 9.96
N PHE A 65 2.50 -6.07 10.16
CA PHE A 65 1.41 -5.69 9.26
C PHE A 65 1.92 -5.03 7.98
N PHE A 66 1.16 -5.22 6.90
CA PHE A 66 1.33 -4.55 5.62
C PHE A 66 0.21 -3.56 5.41
N ASN A 67 0.55 -2.30 5.17
CA ASN A 67 -0.39 -1.27 4.80
C ASN A 67 -0.47 -1.20 3.26
N GLY A 68 -1.61 -1.61 2.71
CA GLY A 68 -1.79 -1.77 1.27
C GLY A 68 -1.89 -0.46 0.48
N HIS A 69 -2.08 0.68 1.14
CA HIS A 69 -2.17 1.98 0.50
C HIS A 69 -2.06 3.11 1.53
N MET A 70 -1.05 3.96 1.39
CA MET A 70 -0.81 5.08 2.29
C MET A 70 0.01 6.17 1.62
N HIS A 71 -0.48 7.40 1.64
CA HIS A 71 0.29 8.58 1.25
C HIS A 71 1.15 9.04 2.43
N ILE A 72 2.47 8.82 2.35
CA ILE A 72 3.37 8.94 3.51
C ILE A 72 3.70 10.40 3.86
N SER A 73 4.06 11.21 2.87
CA SER A 73 4.69 12.51 3.12
C SER A 73 3.70 13.56 3.62
N TYR A 74 2.80 13.99 2.77
CA TYR A 74 1.87 15.08 3.10
C TYR A 74 0.80 14.70 4.13
N ALA A 75 0.49 13.42 4.23
CA ALA A 75 -0.58 12.96 5.10
C ALA A 75 -0.37 13.34 6.56
N HIS A 76 0.86 13.32 7.04
CA HIS A 76 1.21 13.72 8.41
C HIS A 76 1.39 15.23 8.55
N ALA A 77 1.89 15.90 7.52
CA ALA A 77 2.04 17.35 7.51
C ALA A 77 0.71 18.07 7.63
N VAL A 78 -0.36 17.52 7.06
CA VAL A 78 -1.69 18.16 7.05
C VAL A 78 -2.67 17.61 8.10
N ARG A 79 -2.23 16.66 8.92
CA ARG A 79 -3.09 16.02 9.93
C ARG A 79 -3.66 17.06 10.90
N GLY A 80 -4.99 17.11 10.99
CA GLY A 80 -5.72 17.99 11.90
C GLY A 80 -5.76 19.45 11.48
N ILE A 81 -5.22 19.82 10.31
CA ILE A 81 -5.34 21.18 9.76
C ILE A 81 -6.74 21.38 9.15
N PHE A 82 -7.27 20.37 8.50
CA PHE A 82 -8.59 20.42 7.89
C PHE A 82 -9.63 19.71 8.76
N PRO A 83 -10.82 20.28 8.95
CA PRO A 83 -11.92 19.63 9.65
C PRO A 83 -12.45 18.45 8.84
N ASP A 84 -12.99 17.44 9.53
CA ASP A 84 -13.48 16.20 8.92
C ASP A 84 -14.74 16.39 8.05
N ASP A 85 -15.50 17.44 8.31
CA ASP A 85 -16.72 17.79 7.58
C ASP A 85 -16.49 18.63 6.31
N LEU A 86 -15.24 18.94 5.98
CA LEU A 86 -14.90 19.71 4.76
C LEU A 86 -15.11 18.90 3.46
N GLY A 87 -15.52 17.64 3.54
CA GLY A 87 -15.68 16.75 2.38
C GLY A 87 -14.34 16.21 1.89
N SER A 88 -14.00 16.42 0.61
CA SER A 88 -12.71 15.99 0.04
C SER A 88 -11.74 17.18 0.00
N PRO A 89 -10.82 17.30 0.99
CA PRO A 89 -9.88 18.42 1.05
C PRO A 89 -8.68 18.28 0.09
N LEU A 90 -8.72 17.37 -0.88
CA LEU A 90 -7.57 17.00 -1.72
C LEU A 90 -6.87 18.19 -2.37
N VAL A 91 -7.62 19.17 -2.88
CA VAL A 91 -7.03 20.39 -3.48
C VAL A 91 -6.20 21.15 -2.45
N HIS A 92 -6.71 21.33 -1.24
CA HIS A 92 -5.99 22.01 -0.16
C HIS A 92 -4.79 21.23 0.32
N VAL A 93 -4.92 19.90 0.41
CA VAL A 93 -3.84 18.98 0.80
C VAL A 93 -2.69 19.03 -0.20
N PHE A 94 -2.96 18.96 -1.50
CA PHE A 94 -1.92 19.06 -2.53
C PHE A 94 -1.31 20.45 -2.63
N ASN A 95 -2.07 21.52 -2.36
CA ASN A 95 -1.52 22.87 -2.27
C ASN A 95 -0.54 23.02 -1.10
N LEU A 96 -0.84 22.44 0.06
CA LEU A 96 0.10 22.41 1.18
C LEU A 96 1.34 21.57 0.85
N GLN A 97 1.18 20.40 0.24
CA GLN A 97 2.30 19.60 -0.22
C GLN A 97 3.19 20.39 -1.20
N ALA A 98 2.57 21.13 -2.13
CA ALA A 98 3.32 21.98 -3.06
C ALA A 98 4.16 23.06 -2.37
N ALA A 99 3.76 23.50 -1.18
CA ALA A 99 4.50 24.48 -0.37
C ALA A 99 5.60 23.87 0.51
N MET A 100 5.60 22.54 0.70
CA MET A 100 6.60 21.86 1.53
C MET A 100 8.00 21.98 0.94
N THR A 101 8.99 22.08 1.83
CA THR A 101 10.41 21.94 1.51
C THR A 101 10.83 20.46 1.49
N GLU A 102 11.99 20.18 0.93
CA GLU A 102 12.58 18.84 0.92
C GLU A 102 12.82 18.31 2.35
N GLU A 103 13.31 19.16 3.23
CA GLU A 103 13.55 18.84 4.64
C GLU A 103 12.23 18.51 5.37
N GLU A 104 11.17 19.28 5.15
CA GLU A 104 9.85 19.02 5.73
C GLU A 104 9.29 17.68 5.24
N GLU A 105 9.42 17.35 3.96
CA GLU A 105 8.95 16.08 3.42
C GLU A 105 9.72 14.88 4.01
N TYR A 106 11.04 15.03 4.24
CA TYR A 106 11.85 14.04 4.93
C TYR A 106 11.35 13.79 6.36
N TYR A 107 11.19 14.86 7.18
CA TYR A 107 10.78 14.70 8.58
C TYR A 107 9.33 14.25 8.73
N THR A 108 8.41 14.69 7.89
CA THR A 108 7.03 14.21 7.92
C THR A 108 6.93 12.73 7.54
N SER A 109 7.75 12.29 6.60
CA SER A 109 7.87 10.88 6.24
C SER A 109 8.42 10.05 7.41
N LEU A 110 9.46 10.50 8.09
CA LEU A 110 9.97 9.84 9.30
C LEU A 110 8.92 9.76 10.41
N LEU A 111 8.19 10.85 10.66
CA LEU A 111 7.12 10.86 11.66
C LEU A 111 6.05 9.83 11.35
N ALA A 112 5.63 9.75 10.09
CA ALA A 112 4.69 8.73 9.62
C ALA A 112 5.21 7.31 9.85
N ILE A 113 6.48 7.06 9.55
CA ILE A 113 7.10 5.73 9.73
C ILE A 113 7.17 5.36 11.21
N VAL A 114 7.52 6.29 12.10
CA VAL A 114 7.52 6.06 13.54
C VAL A 114 6.14 5.59 14.01
N GLU A 115 5.08 6.25 13.53
CA GLU A 115 3.72 5.87 13.87
C GLU A 115 3.36 4.48 13.33
N LEU A 116 3.71 4.19 12.07
CA LEU A 116 3.52 2.87 11.47
C LEU A 116 4.19 1.76 12.28
N VAL A 117 5.47 1.92 12.59
CA VAL A 117 6.27 0.92 13.30
C VAL A 117 5.75 0.72 14.74
N LYS A 118 5.42 1.80 15.46
CA LYS A 118 4.81 1.71 16.81
C LYS A 118 3.50 0.94 16.82
N ASN A 119 2.80 0.88 15.70
CA ASN A 119 1.55 0.15 15.53
C ASN A 119 1.73 -1.19 14.78
N GLY A 120 2.97 -1.68 14.64
CA GLY A 120 3.28 -3.00 14.09
C GLY A 120 3.30 -3.09 12.57
N THR A 121 3.20 -1.98 11.85
CA THR A 121 3.33 -1.96 10.38
C THR A 121 4.81 -1.98 9.99
N VAL A 122 5.20 -2.92 9.16
CA VAL A 122 6.59 -3.13 8.73
C VAL A 122 6.81 -2.91 7.24
N CYS A 123 5.71 -2.76 6.49
CA CYS A 123 5.71 -2.49 5.05
C CYS A 123 4.49 -1.68 4.66
N PHE A 124 4.64 -0.78 3.70
CA PHE A 124 3.52 -0.02 3.16
C PHE A 124 3.66 0.19 1.65
N VAL A 125 2.53 0.45 0.99
CA VAL A 125 2.47 0.88 -0.41
C VAL A 125 2.24 2.38 -0.43
N ASP A 126 3.24 3.14 -0.92
CA ASP A 126 3.14 4.57 -1.17
C ASP A 126 2.83 4.80 -2.66
N PRO A 127 1.68 5.37 -3.02
CA PRO A 127 1.31 5.58 -4.42
C PRO A 127 2.12 6.69 -5.12
N GLY A 128 3.23 7.13 -4.51
CA GLY A 128 4.19 8.02 -5.14
C GLY A 128 3.75 9.48 -5.25
N SER A 129 2.76 9.90 -4.49
CA SER A 129 2.29 11.29 -4.47
C SER A 129 3.22 12.18 -3.62
N THR A 130 4.53 12.08 -3.86
CA THR A 130 5.57 12.82 -3.16
C THR A 130 6.11 13.95 -4.04
N LYS A 131 6.47 15.07 -3.45
CA LYS A 131 7.09 16.20 -4.17
C LYS A 131 8.61 15.99 -4.32
N PHE A 132 9.25 15.49 -3.28
CA PHE A 132 10.68 15.21 -3.22
C PHE A 132 10.94 13.71 -2.98
N PRO A 133 10.87 12.86 -4.03
CA PRO A 133 11.03 11.41 -3.87
C PRO A 133 12.34 11.00 -3.19
N ASP A 134 13.44 11.70 -3.46
CA ASP A 134 14.74 11.39 -2.87
C ASP A 134 14.78 11.63 -1.35
N ALA A 135 14.08 12.67 -0.85
CA ALA A 135 13.91 12.91 0.59
C ALA A 135 13.11 11.79 1.27
N CYS A 136 12.03 11.34 0.64
CA CYS A 136 11.26 10.20 1.13
C CYS A 136 12.10 8.91 1.12
N LEU A 137 12.86 8.64 0.06
CA LEU A 137 13.75 7.49 -0.03
C LEU A 137 14.84 7.51 1.05
N GLN A 138 15.36 8.70 1.39
CA GLN A 138 16.30 8.86 2.49
C GLN A 138 15.62 8.50 3.83
N ALA A 139 14.41 9.00 4.09
CA ALA A 139 13.64 8.67 5.28
C ALA A 139 13.37 7.16 5.40
N TYR A 140 13.03 6.48 4.30
CA TYR A 140 12.82 5.02 4.27
C TYR A 140 14.11 4.26 4.55
N THR A 141 15.24 4.76 4.05
CA THR A 141 16.57 4.18 4.26
C THR A 141 16.97 4.26 5.73
N ASP A 142 16.84 5.44 6.34
CA ASP A 142 17.23 5.71 7.72
C ASP A 142 16.35 4.94 8.72
N ALA A 143 15.05 4.86 8.44
CA ALA A 143 14.12 4.09 9.26
C ALA A 143 14.27 2.58 9.09
N GLY A 144 14.83 2.11 7.98
CA GLY A 144 14.98 0.69 7.69
C GLY A 144 13.67 -0.05 7.38
N ILE A 145 12.60 0.67 7.08
CA ILE A 145 11.29 0.09 6.77
C ILE A 145 11.26 -0.52 5.36
N ARG A 146 10.31 -1.42 5.09
CA ARG A 146 10.01 -1.90 3.75
C ARG A 146 9.00 -0.99 3.07
N VAL A 147 9.18 -0.75 1.78
CA VAL A 147 8.27 0.09 1.01
C VAL A 147 8.07 -0.42 -0.41
N ILE A 148 6.86 -0.29 -0.89
CA ILE A 148 6.50 -0.39 -2.31
C ILE A 148 6.25 1.04 -2.76
N LEU A 149 7.05 1.54 -3.71
CA LEU A 149 7.07 2.94 -4.12
C LEU A 149 7.20 3.09 -5.63
N GLY A 150 6.64 4.16 -6.20
CA GLY A 150 6.86 4.59 -7.58
C GLY A 150 6.71 6.10 -7.71
N GLU A 151 6.91 6.61 -8.90
CA GLU A 151 6.49 7.97 -9.24
C GLU A 151 5.02 7.98 -9.61
N CYS A 152 4.24 8.89 -9.01
CA CYS A 152 2.88 9.18 -9.44
C CYS A 152 2.92 9.88 -10.79
N VAL A 153 2.26 9.32 -11.79
CA VAL A 153 2.22 9.88 -13.14
C VAL A 153 0.80 10.00 -13.66
N THR A 154 0.55 11.07 -14.42
CA THR A 154 -0.71 11.32 -15.13
C THR A 154 -0.42 11.88 -16.52
N ASP A 155 -1.33 11.72 -17.49
CA ASP A 155 -1.27 12.34 -18.83
C ASP A 155 -2.53 13.13 -19.20
N ARG A 156 -3.52 13.17 -18.30
CA ARG A 156 -4.75 13.96 -18.43
C ARG A 156 -4.81 15.06 -17.39
N GLU A 157 -5.61 16.07 -17.65
CA GLU A 157 -5.89 17.12 -16.70
C GLU A 157 -6.56 16.58 -15.43
N SER A 158 -6.16 17.14 -14.31
CA SER A 158 -6.67 16.79 -12.99
C SER A 158 -7.00 18.05 -12.20
N PRO A 159 -8.12 18.08 -11.45
CA PRO A 159 -8.41 19.20 -10.55
C PRO A 159 -7.44 19.28 -9.36
N TRP A 160 -6.54 18.31 -9.20
CA TRP A 160 -5.68 18.17 -8.03
C TRP A 160 -4.23 18.61 -8.27
N ASN A 161 -3.96 19.30 -9.38
CA ASN A 161 -2.60 19.78 -9.73
C ASN A 161 -1.52 18.68 -9.67
N LEU A 162 -1.85 17.49 -10.15
CA LEU A 162 -0.92 16.35 -10.21
C LEU A 162 0.13 16.56 -11.30
N PRO A 163 1.32 15.94 -11.17
CA PRO A 163 2.35 15.95 -12.20
C PRO A 163 1.79 15.36 -13.50
N ARG A 164 1.85 16.13 -14.59
CA ARG A 164 1.34 15.73 -15.90
C ARG A 164 2.50 15.63 -16.90
N TYR A 165 2.54 14.51 -17.60
CA TYR A 165 3.57 14.18 -18.60
C TYR A 165 2.90 13.77 -19.92
N ALA A 166 3.63 13.85 -21.03
CA ALA A 166 3.21 13.13 -22.23
C ALA A 166 3.25 11.62 -21.97
N THR A 167 2.33 10.87 -22.59
CA THR A 167 2.19 9.41 -22.35
C THR A 167 3.51 8.67 -22.45
N GLY A 168 4.29 8.88 -23.54
CA GLY A 168 5.58 8.22 -23.71
C GLY A 168 6.63 8.63 -22.68
N GLU A 169 6.60 9.89 -22.23
CA GLU A 169 7.47 10.38 -21.16
C GLU A 169 7.15 9.72 -19.82
N ALA A 170 5.86 9.65 -19.45
CA ALA A 170 5.41 9.00 -18.22
C ALA A 170 5.83 7.53 -18.16
N VAL A 171 5.68 6.80 -19.26
CA VAL A 171 6.11 5.39 -19.37
C VAL A 171 7.62 5.27 -19.23
N ALA A 172 8.41 6.11 -19.92
CA ALA A 172 9.87 6.09 -19.85
C ALA A 172 10.40 6.46 -18.44
N ARG A 173 9.78 7.44 -17.77
CA ARG A 173 10.09 7.82 -16.38
C ARG A 173 9.85 6.66 -15.43
N THR A 174 8.68 6.01 -15.54
CA THR A 174 8.34 4.84 -14.70
C THR A 174 9.32 3.69 -14.93
N ALA A 175 9.67 3.38 -16.18
CA ALA A 175 10.66 2.34 -16.48
C ALA A 175 12.02 2.66 -15.87
N SER A 176 12.48 3.91 -16.01
CA SER A 176 13.74 4.38 -15.43
C SER A 176 13.72 4.31 -13.89
N PHE A 177 12.60 4.70 -13.26
CA PHE A 177 12.44 4.60 -11.80
C PHE A 177 12.51 3.14 -11.34
N VAL A 178 11.76 2.24 -11.99
CA VAL A 178 11.76 0.81 -11.66
C VAL A 178 13.15 0.22 -11.83
N GLN A 179 13.83 0.48 -12.94
CA GLN A 179 15.20 0.01 -13.21
C GLN A 179 16.20 0.51 -12.15
N LYS A 180 16.11 1.77 -11.75
CA LYS A 180 17.01 2.38 -10.77
C LYS A 180 16.81 1.84 -9.36
N TRP A 181 15.56 1.63 -8.93
CA TRP A 181 15.22 1.46 -7.53
C TRP A 181 14.72 0.06 -7.13
N HIS A 182 14.17 -0.73 -8.06
CA HIS A 182 13.65 -2.06 -7.70
C HIS A 182 14.71 -2.95 -7.08
N GLY A 183 14.43 -3.55 -5.94
CA GLY A 183 15.34 -4.41 -5.19
C GLY A 183 16.41 -3.68 -4.37
N ARG A 184 16.46 -2.35 -4.40
CA ARG A 184 17.39 -1.56 -3.57
C ARG A 184 17.07 -1.66 -2.08
N LEU A 185 17.89 -1.00 -1.25
CA LEU A 185 17.79 -1.03 0.21
C LEU A 185 17.83 -2.48 0.76
N GLN A 186 18.72 -3.33 0.19
CA GLN A 186 18.84 -4.75 0.56
C GLN A 186 17.53 -5.54 0.35
N GLY A 187 16.80 -5.24 -0.74
CA GLY A 187 15.52 -5.87 -1.08
C GLY A 187 14.32 -5.35 -0.27
N ARG A 188 14.48 -4.23 0.46
CA ARG A 188 13.38 -3.61 1.20
C ARG A 188 12.56 -2.64 0.37
N LEU A 189 13.07 -2.19 -0.78
CA LEU A 189 12.35 -1.34 -1.71
C LEU A 189 11.90 -2.15 -2.94
N SER A 190 10.61 -2.15 -3.21
CA SER A 190 10.02 -2.65 -4.45
C SER A 190 9.47 -1.47 -5.24
N ALA A 191 10.05 -1.20 -6.42
CA ALA A 191 9.58 -0.12 -7.27
C ALA A 191 8.47 -0.62 -8.21
N TRP A 192 7.33 0.10 -8.24
CA TRP A 192 6.13 -0.25 -8.99
C TRP A 192 5.72 0.86 -9.95
N ALA A 193 4.94 0.52 -10.97
CA ALA A 193 4.25 1.50 -11.80
C ALA A 193 3.05 2.10 -11.03
N MET A 194 2.93 3.44 -11.01
CA MET A 194 1.95 4.15 -10.20
C MET A 194 1.19 5.23 -10.97
N PRO A 195 0.36 4.85 -11.98
CA PRO A 195 -0.63 5.79 -12.50
C PRO A 195 -1.56 6.24 -11.37
N PHE A 196 -1.94 7.52 -11.35
CA PHE A 196 -2.76 8.00 -10.24
C PHE A 196 -4.14 7.34 -10.22
N SER A 197 -4.88 7.46 -11.32
CA SER A 197 -6.21 6.84 -11.47
C SER A 197 -6.61 6.72 -12.93
N PRO A 198 -7.61 5.89 -13.27
CA PRO A 198 -8.09 5.79 -14.64
C PRO A 198 -8.70 7.10 -15.18
N GLU A 199 -9.16 8.00 -14.33
CA GLU A 199 -9.71 9.31 -14.73
C GLU A 199 -8.60 10.25 -15.21
N THR A 200 -7.41 10.17 -14.60
CA THR A 200 -6.27 11.05 -14.88
C THR A 200 -5.25 10.44 -15.84
N CYS A 201 -5.48 9.21 -16.27
CA CYS A 201 -4.59 8.49 -17.18
C CYS A 201 -5.33 8.01 -18.43
N SER A 202 -4.69 8.13 -19.59
CA SER A 202 -5.21 7.57 -20.83
C SER A 202 -5.09 6.04 -20.86
N ALA A 203 -5.88 5.39 -21.72
CA ALA A 203 -5.76 3.95 -21.93
C ALA A 203 -4.37 3.54 -22.42
N ASP A 204 -3.75 4.36 -23.29
CA ASP A 204 -2.41 4.09 -23.81
C ASP A 204 -1.36 4.18 -22.71
N MET A 205 -1.48 5.17 -21.82
CA MET A 205 -0.59 5.28 -20.66
C MET A 205 -0.77 4.09 -19.72
N LEU A 206 -2.00 3.72 -19.36
CA LEU A 206 -2.27 2.59 -18.48
C LEU A 206 -1.71 1.27 -19.05
N ARG A 207 -1.87 1.03 -20.37
CA ARG A 207 -1.26 -0.12 -21.06
C ARG A 207 0.26 -0.09 -21.02
N GLY A 208 0.86 1.06 -21.33
CA GLY A 208 2.31 1.21 -21.28
C GLY A 208 2.90 0.99 -19.88
N LEU A 209 2.25 1.51 -18.83
CA LEU A 209 2.67 1.30 -17.45
C LEU A 209 2.47 -0.16 -16.99
N LYS A 210 1.40 -0.81 -17.43
CA LYS A 210 1.20 -2.25 -17.18
C LYS A 210 2.29 -3.07 -17.87
N GLN A 211 2.67 -2.74 -19.10
CA GLN A 211 3.77 -3.38 -19.82
C GLN A 211 5.10 -3.22 -19.05
N VAL A 212 5.43 -2.02 -18.56
CA VAL A 212 6.62 -1.80 -17.71
C VAL A 212 6.60 -2.71 -16.48
N ALA A 213 5.46 -2.79 -15.79
CA ALA A 213 5.34 -3.67 -14.62
C ALA A 213 5.58 -5.15 -14.96
N ASP A 214 5.08 -5.60 -16.11
CA ASP A 214 5.24 -7.00 -16.56
C ASP A 214 6.69 -7.29 -16.99
N GLU A 215 7.30 -6.44 -17.79
CA GLU A 215 8.69 -6.58 -18.28
C GLU A 215 9.69 -6.63 -17.13
N HIS A 216 9.50 -5.79 -16.12
CA HIS A 216 10.36 -5.73 -14.95
C HIS A 216 9.92 -6.68 -13.81
N ARG A 217 8.90 -7.51 -14.02
CA ARG A 217 8.35 -8.46 -13.03
C ARG A 217 8.04 -7.78 -11.69
N THR A 218 7.48 -6.58 -11.76
CA THR A 218 7.06 -5.79 -10.61
C THR A 218 5.55 -5.56 -10.64
N GLY A 219 5.02 -4.67 -9.80
CA GLY A 219 3.59 -4.42 -9.72
C GLY A 219 3.16 -3.09 -10.33
N LEU A 220 1.84 -2.94 -10.42
CA LEU A 220 1.15 -1.71 -10.74
C LEU A 220 0.10 -1.44 -9.67
N THR A 221 0.01 -0.20 -9.18
CA THR A 221 -1.07 0.22 -8.28
C THR A 221 -1.65 1.55 -8.70
N LEU A 222 -2.96 1.72 -8.52
CA LEU A 222 -3.69 2.95 -8.84
C LEU A 222 -4.93 3.08 -7.95
N HIS A 223 -5.39 4.33 -7.78
CA HIS A 223 -6.69 4.59 -7.18
C HIS A 223 -7.78 4.13 -8.12
N HIS A 224 -8.80 3.44 -7.62
CA HIS A 224 -9.86 2.88 -8.45
C HIS A 224 -11.20 2.89 -7.74
N GLY A 225 -12.22 3.35 -8.45
CA GLY A 225 -13.60 3.28 -8.01
C GLY A 225 -13.85 4.00 -6.68
N SER A 226 -14.39 5.20 -6.75
CA SER A 226 -14.67 6.00 -5.54
C SER A 226 -16.15 6.02 -5.19
N GLY A 227 -16.95 5.10 -5.74
CA GLY A 227 -18.35 4.99 -5.44
C GLY A 227 -19.29 5.22 -6.63
N PRO A 228 -20.59 5.44 -6.36
CA PRO A 228 -21.64 5.47 -7.39
C PRO A 228 -21.45 6.52 -8.50
N GLN A 229 -20.84 7.65 -8.17
CA GLN A 229 -20.63 8.73 -9.14
C GLN A 229 -19.59 8.34 -10.21
N ALA A 230 -18.43 7.80 -9.80
CA ALA A 230 -17.41 7.33 -10.75
C ALA A 230 -17.98 6.28 -11.71
N ARG A 231 -18.76 5.33 -11.18
CA ARG A 231 -19.47 4.33 -11.99
C ARG A 231 -20.39 4.95 -13.04
N LYS A 232 -21.19 5.94 -12.64
CA LYS A 232 -22.11 6.64 -13.56
C LYS A 232 -21.35 7.33 -14.69
N GLU A 233 -20.24 7.98 -14.37
CA GLU A 233 -19.39 8.66 -15.34
C GLU A 233 -18.71 7.69 -16.32
N TYR A 234 -18.23 6.54 -15.83
CA TYR A 234 -17.64 5.50 -16.69
C TYR A 234 -18.67 4.88 -17.64
N LEU A 235 -19.85 4.54 -17.14
CA LEU A 235 -20.94 4.03 -17.97
C LEU A 235 -21.34 5.05 -19.07
N ALA A 236 -21.42 6.33 -18.71
CA ALA A 236 -21.75 7.38 -19.69
C ALA A 236 -20.66 7.58 -20.75
N ARG A 237 -19.38 7.47 -20.37
CA ARG A 237 -18.21 7.73 -21.24
C ARG A 237 -17.79 6.52 -22.07
N HIS A 238 -17.85 5.32 -21.49
CA HIS A 238 -17.26 4.11 -22.07
C HIS A 238 -18.27 2.99 -22.30
N GLY A 239 -19.51 3.11 -21.79
CA GLY A 239 -20.48 2.01 -21.80
C GLY A 239 -20.10 0.84 -20.89
N LEU A 240 -19.05 0.99 -20.11
CA LEU A 240 -18.46 -0.01 -19.23
C LEU A 240 -18.36 0.54 -17.80
N ARG A 241 -18.34 -0.34 -16.82
CA ARG A 241 -18.01 0.00 -15.44
C ARG A 241 -16.52 0.18 -15.28
N PRO A 242 -16.03 0.84 -14.20
CA PRO A 242 -14.61 1.11 -14.02
C PRO A 242 -13.71 -0.12 -14.11
N THR A 243 -14.09 -1.22 -13.46
CA THR A 243 -13.30 -2.46 -13.47
C THR A 243 -13.34 -3.16 -14.83
N GLU A 244 -14.52 -3.21 -15.46
CA GLU A 244 -14.68 -3.74 -16.83
C GLU A 244 -13.88 -2.94 -17.86
N TYR A 245 -13.82 -1.63 -17.69
CA TYR A 245 -12.99 -0.77 -18.53
C TYR A 245 -11.50 -1.11 -18.38
N LEU A 246 -10.99 -1.23 -17.14
CA LEU A 246 -9.59 -1.61 -16.92
C LEU A 246 -9.26 -2.99 -17.50
N GLU A 247 -10.20 -3.94 -17.43
CA GLU A 247 -10.03 -5.24 -18.07
C GLU A 247 -9.98 -5.11 -19.60
N SER A 248 -10.91 -4.35 -20.19
CA SER A 248 -11.00 -4.18 -21.65
C SER A 248 -9.75 -3.58 -22.28
N ILE A 249 -9.00 -2.79 -21.50
CA ILE A 249 -7.72 -2.21 -21.92
C ILE A 249 -6.49 -3.03 -21.48
N GLY A 250 -6.69 -4.21 -20.86
CA GLY A 250 -5.60 -5.11 -20.47
C GLY A 250 -4.76 -4.65 -19.27
N THR A 251 -5.33 -3.82 -18.39
CA THR A 251 -4.58 -3.27 -17.25
C THR A 251 -4.63 -4.17 -16.01
N LEU A 252 -5.63 -5.08 -15.91
CA LEU A 252 -5.78 -5.97 -14.76
C LEU A 252 -4.83 -7.17 -14.82
N GLY A 253 -4.56 -7.77 -13.67
CA GLY A 253 -3.71 -8.96 -13.58
C GLY A 253 -3.20 -9.25 -12.17
N PRO A 254 -2.47 -10.38 -11.98
CA PRO A 254 -2.05 -10.85 -10.66
C PRO A 254 -1.00 -9.95 -9.98
N ASN A 255 -0.36 -9.05 -10.73
CA ASN A 255 0.59 -8.06 -10.24
C ASN A 255 -0.04 -6.66 -10.12
N VAL A 256 -1.37 -6.55 -10.10
CA VAL A 256 -2.10 -5.28 -9.98
C VAL A 256 -2.78 -5.19 -8.63
N LEU A 257 -2.66 -4.02 -7.99
CA LEU A 257 -3.30 -3.66 -6.73
C LEU A 257 -4.17 -2.41 -6.95
N LEU A 258 -5.47 -2.55 -6.82
CA LEU A 258 -6.42 -1.43 -6.92
C LEU A 258 -6.75 -0.88 -5.54
N ALA A 259 -6.60 0.42 -5.34
CA ALA A 259 -6.96 1.07 -4.08
C ALA A 259 -8.42 1.52 -4.07
N HIS A 260 -9.06 1.43 -2.89
CA HIS A 260 -10.45 1.78 -2.57
C HIS A 260 -11.51 0.79 -3.05
N VAL A 261 -11.70 0.60 -4.33
CA VAL A 261 -12.65 -0.32 -5.01
C VAL A 261 -14.08 -0.32 -4.43
N LEU A 262 -14.59 0.86 -4.08
CA LEU A 262 -15.95 1.00 -3.57
C LEU A 262 -17.00 0.93 -4.71
N GLY A 263 -18.17 0.36 -4.40
CA GLY A 263 -19.32 0.32 -5.30
C GLY A 263 -19.24 -0.74 -6.41
N LEU A 264 -18.43 -1.78 -6.20
CA LEU A 264 -18.39 -2.94 -7.12
C LEU A 264 -19.73 -3.67 -7.14
N ASP A 265 -20.06 -4.25 -8.29
CA ASP A 265 -21.09 -5.29 -8.36
C ASP A 265 -20.49 -6.69 -8.50
N ASP A 266 -21.36 -7.70 -8.64
CA ASP A 266 -20.93 -9.09 -8.70
C ASP A 266 -20.07 -9.39 -9.93
N ALA A 267 -20.36 -8.78 -11.08
CA ALA A 267 -19.58 -8.97 -12.30
C ALA A 267 -18.17 -8.37 -12.19
N GLU A 268 -18.03 -7.20 -11.55
CA GLU A 268 -16.73 -6.58 -11.28
C GLU A 268 -15.93 -7.40 -10.25
N ILE A 269 -16.58 -7.96 -9.22
CA ILE A 269 -15.93 -8.86 -8.26
C ILE A 269 -15.44 -10.14 -8.96
N ASP A 270 -16.27 -10.73 -9.83
CA ASP A 270 -15.88 -11.90 -10.63
C ASP A 270 -14.73 -11.59 -11.60
N CYS A 271 -14.70 -10.38 -12.15
CA CYS A 271 -13.59 -9.88 -12.97
C CYS A 271 -12.28 -9.82 -12.17
N LEU A 272 -12.29 -9.23 -10.97
CA LEU A 272 -11.12 -9.17 -10.10
C LEU A 272 -10.63 -10.56 -9.69
N ALA A 273 -11.53 -11.47 -9.36
CA ALA A 273 -11.20 -12.85 -9.02
C ALA A 273 -10.56 -13.59 -10.20
N ARG A 274 -11.14 -13.48 -11.41
CA ARG A 274 -10.68 -14.14 -12.63
C ARG A 274 -9.33 -13.61 -13.10
N THR A 275 -9.10 -12.31 -13.00
CA THR A 275 -7.82 -11.68 -13.38
C THR A 275 -6.73 -11.85 -12.34
N GLY A 276 -7.08 -12.28 -11.11
CA GLY A 276 -6.16 -12.38 -9.98
C GLY A 276 -5.72 -11.02 -9.42
N THR A 277 -6.43 -9.94 -9.79
CA THR A 277 -6.18 -8.58 -9.33
C THR A 277 -6.46 -8.46 -7.83
N SER A 278 -5.55 -7.83 -7.10
CA SER A 278 -5.67 -7.59 -5.66
C SER A 278 -6.28 -6.23 -5.37
N VAL A 279 -6.86 -6.05 -4.19
CA VAL A 279 -7.45 -4.78 -3.76
C VAL A 279 -6.88 -4.30 -2.43
N ALA A 280 -6.76 -2.99 -2.25
CA ALA A 280 -6.45 -2.32 -0.99
C ALA A 280 -7.67 -1.51 -0.55
N MET A 281 -8.39 -2.02 0.43
CA MET A 281 -9.54 -1.33 1.02
C MET A 281 -9.06 -0.28 2.01
N CYS A 282 -9.60 0.94 1.91
CA CYS A 282 -9.27 2.07 2.80
C CYS A 282 -10.52 2.51 3.59
N PRO A 283 -10.99 1.68 4.55
CA PRO A 283 -12.30 1.89 5.18
C PRO A 283 -12.37 3.20 5.99
N VAL A 284 -11.28 3.61 6.61
CA VAL A 284 -11.25 4.85 7.42
C VAL A 284 -11.47 6.07 6.53
N THR A 285 -10.72 6.21 5.45
CA THR A 285 -10.88 7.33 4.50
C THR A 285 -12.27 7.32 3.85
N ALA A 286 -12.76 6.15 3.50
CA ALA A 286 -14.09 6.03 2.93
C ALA A 286 -15.21 6.41 3.91
N ALA A 287 -15.08 6.03 5.18
CA ALA A 287 -16.03 6.43 6.23
C ALA A 287 -16.02 7.96 6.45
N LYS A 288 -14.83 8.57 6.51
CA LYS A 288 -14.68 10.02 6.66
C LYS A 288 -15.20 10.79 5.47
N GLY A 289 -15.00 10.29 4.25
CA GLY A 289 -15.53 10.88 3.04
C GLY A 289 -17.02 10.61 2.81
N GLY A 290 -17.73 9.98 3.76
CA GLY A 290 -19.14 9.65 3.62
C GLY A 290 -19.44 8.70 2.45
N ARG A 291 -18.47 7.85 2.06
CA ARG A 291 -18.56 7.00 0.86
C ARG A 291 -19.29 5.67 1.09
N GLY A 292 -19.96 5.48 2.24
CA GLY A 292 -20.81 4.33 2.50
C GLY A 292 -20.09 2.99 2.50
N VAL A 293 -19.02 2.83 3.30
CA VAL A 293 -18.26 1.56 3.37
C VAL A 293 -19.12 0.35 3.68
N PRO A 294 -20.09 0.40 4.64
CA PRO A 294 -20.96 -0.74 4.91
C PRO A 294 -21.79 -1.16 3.70
N GLU A 295 -22.19 -0.21 2.86
CA GLU A 295 -23.08 -0.42 1.72
C GLU A 295 -22.31 -0.74 0.43
N HIS A 296 -21.09 -0.23 0.30
CA HIS A 296 -20.35 -0.25 -0.96
C HIS A 296 -18.99 -0.96 -0.89
N GLY A 297 -18.53 -1.36 0.30
CA GLY A 297 -17.21 -1.96 0.50
C GLY A 297 -17.07 -3.39 -0.02
N ARG A 298 -18.13 -4.20 0.04
CA ARG A 298 -18.22 -5.56 -0.48
C ARG A 298 -17.03 -6.49 -0.12
N MET A 299 -16.35 -6.22 1.02
CA MET A 299 -15.17 -7.00 1.43
C MET A 299 -15.47 -8.48 1.67
N PRO A 300 -16.59 -8.87 2.33
CA PRO A 300 -16.92 -10.28 2.51
C PRO A 300 -17.06 -11.03 1.17
N GLU A 301 -17.69 -10.40 0.17
CA GLU A 301 -17.92 -11.00 -1.15
C GLU A 301 -16.60 -11.12 -1.93
N LEU A 302 -15.73 -10.11 -1.87
CA LEU A 302 -14.38 -10.17 -2.44
C LEU A 302 -13.60 -11.36 -1.85
N LEU A 303 -13.59 -11.50 -0.54
CA LEU A 303 -12.90 -12.61 0.14
C LEU A 303 -13.53 -13.97 -0.21
N ALA A 304 -14.86 -14.07 -0.28
CA ALA A 304 -15.55 -15.30 -0.66
C ALA A 304 -15.23 -15.75 -2.08
N LYS A 305 -14.95 -14.81 -3.00
CA LYS A 305 -14.51 -15.09 -4.37
C LYS A 305 -13.00 -15.31 -4.50
N GLY A 306 -12.25 -15.28 -3.40
CA GLY A 306 -10.81 -15.50 -3.38
C GLY A 306 -9.97 -14.30 -3.84
N VAL A 307 -10.55 -13.11 -3.95
CA VAL A 307 -9.79 -11.88 -4.21
C VAL A 307 -8.90 -11.59 -3.02
N LYS A 308 -7.64 -11.26 -3.28
CA LYS A 308 -6.70 -10.85 -2.23
C LYS A 308 -7.03 -9.44 -1.78
N VAL A 309 -7.35 -9.28 -0.50
CA VAL A 309 -7.71 -8.00 0.10
C VAL A 309 -6.66 -7.57 1.11
N ALA A 310 -6.06 -6.41 0.89
CA ALA A 310 -5.24 -5.71 1.85
C ALA A 310 -6.04 -4.56 2.49
N LEU A 311 -5.63 -4.14 3.69
CA LEU A 311 -6.11 -2.91 4.32
C LEU A 311 -5.10 -1.79 4.10
N GLY A 312 -5.61 -0.60 3.77
CA GLY A 312 -4.85 0.63 3.66
C GLY A 312 -5.42 1.71 4.59
N CYS A 313 -4.60 2.62 5.03
CA CYS A 313 -5.08 3.79 5.79
C CYS A 313 -5.22 5.03 4.93
N ASP A 314 -4.73 5.00 3.69
CA ASP A 314 -4.75 6.12 2.75
C ASP A 314 -4.09 7.38 3.35
N SER A 315 -4.63 8.56 3.09
CA SER A 315 -4.16 9.80 3.68
C SER A 315 -4.81 10.03 5.05
N PRO A 316 -4.06 9.92 6.17
CA PRO A 316 -4.58 10.23 7.50
C PRO A 316 -4.66 11.76 7.71
N THR A 317 -5.46 12.44 6.91
CA THR A 317 -5.66 13.91 7.00
C THR A 317 -6.32 14.33 8.30
N THR A 318 -6.70 13.39 9.18
CA THR A 318 -7.37 13.64 10.46
C THR A 318 -6.70 12.90 11.61
N ARG A 319 -7.22 13.06 12.84
CA ARG A 319 -6.70 12.50 14.11
C ARG A 319 -6.62 10.97 14.21
N ILE A 320 -6.88 10.22 13.15
CA ILE A 320 -6.90 8.77 13.20
C ILE A 320 -5.50 8.22 12.98
N ILE A 321 -5.14 7.26 13.81
CA ILE A 321 -3.85 6.55 13.80
C ILE A 321 -3.65 5.85 12.45
N SER A 322 -2.47 5.98 11.85
CA SER A 322 -2.08 5.36 10.57
C SER A 322 -1.84 3.85 10.70
N THR A 323 -2.78 3.13 11.29
CA THR A 323 -2.67 1.68 11.44
C THR A 323 -3.69 0.95 10.60
N SER A 324 -3.29 -0.14 10.00
CA SER A 324 -4.19 -1.08 9.33
C SER A 324 -5.02 -1.91 10.33
N CYS A 325 -4.70 -1.83 11.63
CA CYS A 325 -5.48 -2.37 12.73
C CYS A 325 -5.98 -1.23 13.59
N GLY A 326 -7.27 -0.90 13.48
CA GLY A 326 -7.96 -0.10 14.48
C GLY A 326 -7.93 -0.81 15.84
N ARG A 327 -7.96 -0.01 16.92
CA ARG A 327 -8.19 -0.55 18.27
C ARG A 327 -9.56 -1.19 18.33
#